data_3c56d482fed6c2e5723ef7595d15af7a
#
_entry.id   3c56d482fed6c2e5723ef7595d15af7a
#
_cell.length_a   1.000
_cell.length_b   1.000
_cell.length_c   1.000
_cell.angle_alpha   90.00
_cell.angle_beta   90.00
_cell.angle_gamma   90.00
#
_symmetry.space_group_name_H-M   'P 1'
#
loop_
_entity.id
_entity.type
_entity.pdbx_description
1 polymer ?
#
loop_
_entity_poly.entity_id
_entity_poly.type
_entity_poly.pdbx_seq_one_letter_code
_entity_poly.pdbx_strand_id
1 'polypeptide(L)'
;MKKLLVLLSIITSITSFSEDVIELGQTTVKGSKTSDYTAPPKEQKNTFVITQERIREKNYKNVEDILRDAPGVVVQNTAFGPRIDMRGSGEKSLSRVKVLVDGVSINPTEETMASLPINAIPVESIKKIEIIPGGGATLYGSGSVGGVCKYFY
;
A
#
# COMPACT_ATOMS: atom_id res chain seq x y z
N MET A 1 -38.74 37.93 -53.46
CA MET A 1 -39.28 37.51 -52.17
C MET A 1 -39.02 36.01 -51.86
N LYS A 2 -39.25 35.06 -52.81
CA LYS A 2 -39.01 33.62 -52.55
C LYS A 2 -37.57 33.23 -52.27
N LYS A 3 -36.56 33.90 -52.84
CA LYS A 3 -35.13 33.64 -52.61
C LYS A 3 -34.63 34.12 -51.23
N LEU A 4 -35.26 35.13 -50.67
CA LEU A 4 -34.94 35.67 -49.35
C LEU A 4 -35.43 34.77 -48.21
N LEU A 5 -36.55 34.10 -48.39
CA LEU A 5 -37.11 33.15 -47.45
C LEU A 5 -36.31 31.85 -47.35
N VAL A 6 -35.68 31.39 -48.45
CA VAL A 6 -34.83 30.21 -48.47
C VAL A 6 -33.50 30.48 -47.74
N LEU A 7 -32.93 31.67 -47.87
CA LEU A 7 -31.72 32.07 -47.13
C LEU A 7 -31.97 32.20 -45.63
N LEU A 8 -33.13 32.64 -45.19
CA LEU A 8 -33.47 32.75 -43.78
C LEU A 8 -33.68 31.37 -43.12
N SER A 9 -34.13 30.35 -43.89
CA SER A 9 -34.35 29.01 -43.35
C SER A 9 -33.04 28.21 -43.15
N ILE A 10 -31.96 28.60 -43.83
CA ILE A 10 -30.63 27.93 -43.70
C ILE A 10 -29.89 28.45 -42.47
N ILE A 11 -30.18 29.66 -41.99
CA ILE A 11 -29.48 30.25 -40.82
C ILE A 11 -30.01 29.69 -39.50
N THR A 12 -31.22 29.11 -39.45
CA THR A 12 -31.81 28.58 -38.21
C THR A 12 -31.41 27.13 -37.86
N SER A 13 -30.64 26.46 -38.71
CA SER A 13 -30.23 25.06 -38.49
C SER A 13 -28.83 24.87 -37.91
N ILE A 14 -28.14 25.94 -37.48
CA ILE A 14 -26.75 25.84 -36.99
C ILE A 14 -26.64 25.97 -35.45
N THR A 15 -27.74 26.02 -34.73
CA THR A 15 -27.70 26.16 -33.26
C THR A 15 -28.26 24.94 -32.56
N SER A 16 -27.52 23.83 -32.56
CA SER A 16 -27.74 22.74 -31.61
C SER A 16 -26.54 21.78 -31.64
N PHE A 17 -25.34 22.29 -31.41
CA PHE A 17 -24.26 21.47 -30.91
C PHE A 17 -24.13 21.77 -29.41
N SER A 18 -24.91 21.03 -28.64
CA SER A 18 -24.70 20.98 -27.19
C SER A 18 -23.48 20.13 -26.94
N GLU A 19 -22.40 20.78 -26.63
CA GLU A 19 -21.21 20.12 -26.06
C GLU A 19 -21.57 19.71 -24.64
N ASP A 20 -21.90 18.43 -24.44
CA ASP A 20 -22.01 17.87 -23.11
C ASP A 20 -20.60 17.91 -22.48
N VAL A 21 -20.34 18.95 -21.73
CA VAL A 21 -19.18 19.06 -20.87
C VAL A 21 -19.37 18.03 -19.77
N ILE A 22 -18.67 16.89 -19.89
CA ILE A 22 -18.53 15.94 -18.79
C ILE A 22 -17.76 16.66 -17.68
N GLU A 23 -18.46 17.16 -16.68
CA GLU A 23 -17.84 17.61 -15.43
C GLU A 23 -17.14 16.42 -14.78
N LEU A 24 -15.85 16.30 -15.04
CA LEU A 24 -14.98 15.41 -14.27
C LEU A 24 -14.96 15.93 -12.84
N GLY A 25 -15.64 15.21 -11.95
CA GLY A 25 -15.66 15.52 -10.53
C GLY A 25 -14.24 15.79 -10.02
N GLN A 26 -14.05 16.94 -9.36
CA GLN A 26 -12.78 17.32 -8.78
C GLN A 26 -12.32 16.24 -7.80
N THR A 27 -11.37 15.41 -8.23
CA THR A 27 -10.64 14.53 -7.32
C THR A 27 -9.65 15.39 -6.58
N THR A 28 -10.01 15.84 -5.39
CA THR A 28 -9.08 16.53 -4.50
C THR A 28 -8.04 15.54 -4.01
N VAL A 29 -6.87 15.51 -4.65
CA VAL A 29 -5.70 14.82 -4.13
C VAL A 29 -5.21 15.62 -2.92
N LYS A 30 -5.61 15.23 -1.72
CA LYS A 30 -5.00 15.74 -0.49
C LYS A 30 -3.59 15.15 -0.40
N GLY A 31 -2.59 15.92 -0.82
CA GLY A 31 -1.20 15.64 -0.53
C GLY A 31 -1.02 15.63 0.99
N SER A 32 -0.67 14.49 1.56
CA SER A 32 -0.32 14.38 2.97
C SER A 32 0.96 15.16 3.22
N LYS A 33 0.86 16.28 3.96
CA LYS A 33 2.02 16.93 4.54
C LYS A 33 2.61 15.99 5.60
N THR A 34 3.87 15.73 5.49
CA THR A 34 4.72 14.90 6.35
C THR A 34 4.87 15.51 7.75
N SER A 35 3.83 15.67 8.56
CA SER A 35 4.02 16.11 9.96
C SER A 35 2.82 15.97 10.88
N ASP A 36 1.78 15.23 10.54
CA ASP A 36 0.75 14.93 11.55
C ASP A 36 0.46 13.43 11.58
N TYR A 37 1.10 12.81 12.57
CA TYR A 37 0.85 11.43 13.01
C TYR A 37 -0.47 11.37 13.82
N THR A 38 -1.55 11.87 13.25
CA THR A 38 -2.86 11.89 13.89
C THR A 38 -3.93 11.45 12.92
N ALA A 39 -4.02 10.19 12.74
CA ALA A 39 -5.10 9.28 12.46
C ALA A 39 -4.55 8.11 11.63
N PRO A 40 -4.78 6.86 12.00
CA PRO A 40 -4.50 5.76 11.11
C PRO A 40 -5.30 6.00 9.83
N PRO A 41 -4.68 5.89 8.64
CA PRO A 41 -5.44 5.94 7.39
C PRO A 41 -6.58 4.93 7.51
N LYS A 42 -7.80 5.32 7.12
CA LYS A 42 -8.95 4.43 7.04
C LYS A 42 -8.46 3.09 6.53
N GLU A 43 -8.74 2.02 7.29
CA GLU A 43 -8.31 0.65 7.03
C GLU A 43 -8.25 0.37 5.54
N GLN A 44 -7.06 0.10 5.05
CA GLN A 44 -6.95 -0.32 3.66
C GLN A 44 -7.72 -1.63 3.54
N LYS A 45 -8.61 -1.71 2.58
CA LYS A 45 -9.59 -2.79 2.38
C LYS A 45 -9.02 -4.22 2.38
N ASN A 46 -7.68 -4.36 2.36
CA ASN A 46 -6.95 -5.62 2.29
C ASN A 46 -5.91 -5.78 3.41
N THR A 47 -6.10 -5.13 4.54
CA THR A 47 -5.20 -5.30 5.69
C THR A 47 -5.50 -6.61 6.41
N PHE A 48 -4.48 -7.44 6.58
CA PHE A 48 -4.54 -8.64 7.42
C PHE A 48 -3.91 -8.33 8.77
N VAL A 49 -4.66 -8.60 9.85
CA VAL A 49 -4.22 -8.30 11.22
C VAL A 49 -4.02 -9.59 11.98
N ILE A 50 -2.85 -9.76 12.59
CA ILE A 50 -2.53 -10.84 13.53
C ILE A 50 -2.46 -10.23 14.91
N THR A 51 -3.36 -10.64 15.80
CA THR A 51 -3.44 -10.13 17.16
C THR A 51 -2.53 -10.91 18.11
N GLN A 52 -2.27 -10.35 19.28
CA GLN A 52 -1.47 -10.99 20.32
C GLN A 52 -2.10 -12.31 20.79
N GLU A 53 -3.43 -12.37 20.87
CA GLU A 53 -4.15 -13.60 21.25
C GLU A 53 -3.82 -14.72 20.27
N ARG A 54 -3.89 -14.45 18.96
CA ARG A 54 -3.57 -15.42 17.93
C ARG A 54 -2.11 -15.85 17.97
N ILE A 55 -1.20 -14.92 18.26
CA ILE A 55 0.24 -15.23 18.43
C ILE A 55 0.44 -16.21 19.58
N ARG A 56 -0.24 -15.98 20.71
CA ARG A 56 -0.15 -16.85 21.90
C ARG A 56 -0.81 -18.21 21.67
N GLU A 57 -1.97 -18.27 21.05
CA GLU A 57 -2.69 -19.52 20.75
C GLU A 57 -1.85 -20.46 19.88
N LYS A 58 -1.17 -19.90 18.86
CA LYS A 58 -0.34 -20.66 17.93
C LYS A 58 1.02 -21.01 18.47
N ASN A 59 1.46 -20.39 19.57
CA ASN A 59 2.76 -20.60 20.22
C ASN A 59 3.94 -20.50 19.25
N TYR A 60 3.96 -19.45 18.43
CA TYR A 60 5.04 -19.21 17.49
C TYR A 60 6.37 -18.95 18.21
N LYS A 61 7.45 -19.51 17.68
CA LYS A 61 8.80 -19.40 18.27
C LYS A 61 9.53 -18.14 17.81
N ASN A 62 9.23 -17.68 16.61
CA ASN A 62 9.88 -16.53 15.99
C ASN A 62 8.89 -15.77 15.07
N VAL A 63 9.28 -14.59 14.67
CA VAL A 63 8.46 -13.73 13.79
C VAL A 63 8.28 -14.33 12.39
N GLU A 64 9.25 -15.09 11.92
CA GLU A 64 9.17 -15.75 10.60
C GLU A 64 8.00 -16.74 10.57
N ASP A 65 7.77 -17.51 11.64
CA ASP A 65 6.68 -18.47 11.71
C ASP A 65 5.32 -17.77 11.66
N ILE A 66 5.20 -16.60 12.32
CA ILE A 66 3.99 -15.77 12.26
C ILE A 66 3.74 -15.29 10.84
N LEU A 67 4.78 -14.82 10.16
CA LEU A 67 4.66 -14.29 8.81
C LEU A 67 4.37 -15.36 7.76
N ARG A 68 4.89 -16.57 7.93
CA ARG A 68 4.59 -17.71 7.04
C ARG A 68 3.13 -18.13 7.09
N ASP A 69 2.47 -17.91 8.22
CA ASP A 69 1.03 -18.20 8.41
C ASP A 69 0.13 -17.08 7.85
N ALA A 70 0.72 -15.97 7.44
CA ALA A 70 -0.01 -14.82 6.91
C ALA A 70 -0.30 -14.98 5.40
N PRO A 71 -1.53 -14.72 4.96
CA PRO A 71 -1.87 -14.82 3.55
C PRO A 71 -1.12 -13.79 2.70
N GLY A 72 -0.56 -14.24 1.57
CA GLY A 72 0.12 -13.38 0.61
C GLY A 72 1.52 -12.93 1.03
N VAL A 73 2.07 -13.51 2.09
CA VAL A 73 3.45 -13.31 2.55
C VAL A 73 4.26 -14.57 2.29
N VAL A 74 5.44 -14.40 1.73
CA VAL A 74 6.42 -15.46 1.54
C VAL A 74 7.69 -15.07 2.28
N VAL A 75 8.11 -15.87 3.23
CA VAL A 75 9.39 -15.68 3.92
C VAL A 75 10.42 -16.55 3.24
N GLN A 76 11.42 -15.92 2.63
CA GLN A 76 12.55 -16.56 1.96
C GLN A 76 13.77 -16.51 2.88
N ASN A 77 14.38 -17.65 3.13
CA ASN A 77 15.65 -17.71 3.84
C ASN A 77 16.79 -17.58 2.82
N THR A 78 17.61 -16.55 2.98
CA THR A 78 18.79 -16.32 2.16
C THR A 78 20.05 -16.51 2.99
N ALA A 79 21.22 -16.56 2.34
CA ALA A 79 22.51 -16.64 3.03
C ALA A 79 22.75 -15.47 4.01
N PHE A 80 22.04 -14.35 3.80
CA PHE A 80 22.18 -13.13 4.59
C PHE A 80 21.05 -12.95 5.62
N GLY A 81 20.11 -13.89 5.70
CA GLY A 81 18.98 -13.85 6.61
C GLY A 81 17.61 -13.85 5.92
N PRO A 82 16.54 -13.70 6.69
CA PRO A 82 15.19 -13.78 6.16
C PRO A 82 14.83 -12.55 5.32
N ARG A 83 14.09 -12.79 4.25
CA ARG A 83 13.45 -11.77 3.41
C ARG A 83 11.96 -11.98 3.39
N ILE A 84 11.20 -10.89 3.49
CA ILE A 84 9.76 -10.90 3.38
C ILE A 84 9.40 -10.53 1.96
N ASP A 85 8.78 -11.42 1.23
CA ASP A 85 8.26 -11.17 -0.11
C ASP A 85 6.74 -11.10 -0.09
N MET A 86 6.22 -10.16 -0.85
CA MET A 86 4.81 -9.99 -1.12
C MET A 86 4.63 -9.73 -2.62
N ARG A 87 3.64 -10.39 -3.21
CA ARG A 87 3.31 -10.24 -4.63
C ARG A 87 4.44 -10.58 -5.60
N GLY A 88 5.32 -11.49 -5.22
CA GLY A 88 6.38 -11.97 -6.11
C GLY A 88 7.45 -10.92 -6.40
N SER A 89 7.81 -10.10 -5.43
CA SER A 89 8.90 -9.12 -5.56
C SER A 89 10.28 -9.79 -5.66
N GLY A 90 10.41 -11.04 -5.21
CA GLY A 90 11.60 -11.86 -5.32
C GLY A 90 12.83 -11.20 -4.67
N GLU A 91 13.95 -11.14 -5.41
CA GLU A 91 15.19 -10.55 -4.92
C GLU A 91 15.07 -9.06 -4.55
N LYS A 92 14.12 -8.34 -5.17
CA LYS A 92 13.86 -6.93 -4.87
C LYS A 92 12.92 -6.71 -3.69
N SER A 93 12.60 -7.74 -2.93
CA SER A 93 11.65 -7.64 -1.82
C SER A 93 12.12 -6.68 -0.73
N LEU A 94 13.42 -6.56 -0.46
CA LEU A 94 13.97 -5.62 0.53
C LEU A 94 13.68 -4.16 0.20
N SER A 95 13.64 -3.79 -1.09
CA SER A 95 13.34 -2.43 -1.55
C SER A 95 11.85 -2.22 -1.86
N ARG A 96 11.05 -3.28 -1.88
CA ARG A 96 9.63 -3.21 -2.25
C ARG A 96 8.66 -3.53 -1.13
N VAL A 97 9.11 -4.23 -0.10
CA VAL A 97 8.32 -4.54 1.09
C VAL A 97 8.86 -3.74 2.26
N LYS A 98 8.06 -2.82 2.77
CA LYS A 98 8.44 -1.99 3.91
C LYS A 98 8.07 -2.66 5.22
N VAL A 99 9.02 -2.67 6.14
CA VAL A 99 8.83 -3.22 7.48
C VAL A 99 8.95 -2.09 8.49
N LEU A 100 7.91 -1.90 9.29
CA LEU A 100 7.80 -0.85 10.28
C LEU A 100 7.65 -1.47 11.67
N VAL A 101 8.39 -0.97 12.63
CA VAL A 101 8.25 -1.29 14.06
C VAL A 101 7.84 0.00 14.76
N ASP A 102 6.64 0.02 15.34
CA ASP A 102 6.02 1.22 15.92
C ASP A 102 6.13 2.47 15.03
N GLY A 103 5.99 2.26 13.71
CA GLY A 103 6.05 3.33 12.71
C GLY A 103 7.46 3.64 12.18
N VAL A 104 8.51 3.09 12.76
CA VAL A 104 9.90 3.27 12.30
C VAL A 104 10.29 2.19 11.32
N SER A 105 10.83 2.57 10.15
CA SER A 105 11.30 1.60 9.16
C SER A 105 12.59 0.93 9.60
N ILE A 106 12.59 -0.40 9.55
CA ILE A 106 13.78 -1.23 9.81
C ILE A 106 14.40 -1.81 8.54
N ASN A 107 13.92 -1.38 7.37
CA ASN A 107 14.53 -1.80 6.13
C ASN A 107 15.96 -1.26 6.03
N PRO A 108 16.92 -2.08 5.56
CA PRO A 108 18.28 -1.61 5.33
C PRO A 108 18.31 -0.57 4.21
N THR A 109 19.22 0.38 4.31
CA THR A 109 19.42 1.43 3.30
C THR A 109 20.10 0.87 2.05
N GLU A 110 20.95 -0.14 2.23
CA GLU A 110 21.66 -0.81 1.13
C GLU A 110 21.02 -2.17 0.86
N GLU A 111 20.78 -2.47 -0.41
CA GLU A 111 20.18 -3.75 -0.82
C GLU A 111 21.20 -4.93 -0.84
N THR A 112 22.48 -4.60 -0.91
CA THR A 112 23.55 -5.57 -1.07
C THR A 112 23.87 -6.23 0.28
N MET A 113 23.73 -7.56 0.36
CA MET A 113 24.03 -8.36 1.56
C MET A 113 23.20 -7.99 2.81
N ALA A 114 22.10 -7.28 2.64
CA ALA A 114 21.26 -6.89 3.75
C ALA A 114 20.17 -7.92 4.06
N SER A 115 19.88 -8.10 5.34
CA SER A 115 18.73 -8.85 5.83
C SER A 115 17.83 -7.96 6.68
N LEU A 116 16.58 -8.36 6.80
CA LEU A 116 15.69 -7.72 7.77
C LEU A 116 15.97 -8.27 9.15
N PRO A 117 16.18 -7.42 10.17
CA PRO A 117 16.45 -7.88 11.54
C PRO A 117 15.16 -8.35 12.25
N ILE A 118 14.26 -9.04 11.55
CA ILE A 118 12.96 -9.47 12.10
C ILE A 118 13.13 -10.50 13.22
N ASN A 119 14.22 -11.26 13.22
CA ASN A 119 14.51 -12.24 14.27
C ASN A 119 14.98 -11.59 15.58
N ALA A 120 15.34 -10.31 15.54
CA ALA A 120 15.66 -9.55 16.75
C ALA A 120 14.38 -9.06 17.48
N ILE A 121 13.22 -9.24 16.87
CA ILE A 121 11.93 -8.84 17.46
C ILE A 121 11.43 -9.96 18.38
N PRO A 122 11.31 -9.74 19.70
CA PRO A 122 10.77 -10.73 20.62
C PRO A 122 9.28 -10.94 20.36
N VAL A 123 8.88 -12.19 20.10
CA VAL A 123 7.49 -12.55 19.76
C VAL A 123 6.52 -12.16 20.88
N GLU A 124 6.97 -12.30 22.14
CA GLU A 124 6.15 -12.02 23.33
C GLU A 124 5.82 -10.53 23.48
N SER A 125 6.65 -9.67 22.91
CA SER A 125 6.48 -8.20 22.98
C SER A 125 5.47 -7.69 21.96
N ILE A 126 5.12 -8.50 20.95
CA ILE A 126 4.25 -8.08 19.85
C ILE A 126 2.78 -8.07 20.30
N LYS A 127 2.14 -6.91 20.24
CA LYS A 127 0.69 -6.75 20.45
C LYS A 127 -0.11 -7.08 19.20
N LYS A 128 0.37 -6.63 18.05
CA LYS A 128 -0.27 -6.94 16.76
C LYS A 128 0.70 -6.78 15.61
N ILE A 129 0.42 -7.47 14.52
CA ILE A 129 1.08 -7.28 13.23
C ILE A 129 0.00 -6.94 12.21
N GLU A 130 0.21 -5.86 11.46
CA GLU A 130 -0.64 -5.48 10.32
C GLU A 130 0.13 -5.74 9.03
N ILE A 131 -0.47 -6.49 8.13
CA ILE A 131 0.09 -6.84 6.83
C ILE A 131 -0.80 -6.25 5.74
N ILE A 132 -0.21 -5.41 4.89
CA ILE A 132 -0.89 -4.71 3.81
C ILE A 132 -0.22 -5.15 2.50
N PRO A 133 -0.78 -6.14 1.77
CA PRO A 133 -0.19 -6.62 0.53
C PRO A 133 -0.44 -5.63 -0.61
N GLY A 134 0.61 -4.99 -1.07
CA GLY A 134 0.59 -4.02 -2.18
C GLY A 134 -0.08 -2.69 -1.85
N GLY A 135 0.01 -1.74 -2.78
CA GLY A 135 -0.70 -0.46 -2.67
C GLY A 135 -0.21 0.49 -1.57
N GLY A 136 0.85 0.15 -0.85
CA GLY A 136 1.38 0.96 0.24
C GLY A 136 2.12 2.23 -0.18
N ALA A 137 2.48 2.35 -1.46
CA ALA A 137 3.38 3.41 -1.94
C ALA A 137 2.87 4.83 -1.68
N THR A 138 1.57 5.06 -1.76
CA THR A 138 0.96 6.36 -1.51
C THR A 138 1.10 6.83 -0.06
N LEU A 139 1.06 5.89 0.89
CA LEU A 139 1.07 6.18 2.33
C LEU A 139 2.46 5.99 2.96
N TYR A 140 3.22 5.02 2.47
CA TYR A 140 4.48 4.59 3.08
C TYR A 140 5.70 4.82 2.20
N GLY A 141 5.52 5.41 1.00
CA GLY A 141 6.59 5.74 0.07
C GLY A 141 6.94 4.61 -0.90
N SER A 142 7.91 4.88 -1.79
CA SER A 142 8.28 4.00 -2.91
C SER A 142 8.72 2.60 -2.49
N GLY A 143 9.34 2.46 -1.34
CA GLY A 143 9.79 1.16 -0.80
C GLY A 143 8.66 0.24 -0.34
N SER A 144 7.40 0.57 -0.56
CA SER A 144 6.24 -0.21 -0.11
C SER A 144 5.30 -0.65 -1.25
N VAL A 145 5.83 -0.69 -2.48
CA VAL A 145 5.06 -1.10 -3.68
C VAL A 145 4.60 -2.57 -3.56
N GLY A 146 5.43 -3.44 -3.03
CA GLY A 146 5.11 -4.86 -2.80
C GLY A 146 4.19 -5.08 -1.62
N GLY A 147 4.32 -4.27 -0.59
CA GLY A 147 3.50 -4.35 0.63
C GLY A 147 4.14 -3.68 1.83
N VAL A 148 3.43 -3.72 2.94
CA VAL A 148 3.89 -3.19 4.23
C VAL A 148 3.59 -4.19 5.34
N CYS A 149 4.60 -4.47 6.18
CA CYS A 149 4.43 -5.15 7.46
C CYS A 149 4.64 -4.15 8.59
N LYS A 150 3.69 -4.05 9.51
CA LYS A 150 3.81 -3.21 10.70
C LYS A 150 3.73 -4.05 11.95
N TYR A 151 4.68 -3.86 12.82
CA TYR A 151 4.74 -4.46 14.14
C TYR A 151 4.43 -3.39 15.18
N PHE A 152 3.63 -3.75 16.16
CA PHE A 152 3.26 -2.89 17.30
C PHE A 152 3.62 -3.61 18.60
N TYR A 153 4.32 -2.90 19.48
CA TYR A 153 4.70 -3.35 20.82
C TYR A 153 3.75 -2.84 21.91
#